data_166cda52d9b336a1f0e995308475717d
#
_entry.id   166cda52d9b336a1f0e995308475717d
#
_cell.length_a   1.000
_cell.length_b   1.000
_cell.length_c   1.000
_cell.angle_alpha   90.00
_cell.angle_beta   90.00
_cell.angle_gamma   90.00
#
_symmetry.space_group_name_H-M   'P 1'
#
loop_
_entity.id
_entity.type
_entity.pdbx_description
1 polymer ?
#
loop_
_entity_poly.entity_id
_entity_poly.type
_entity_poly.pdbx_seq_one_letter_code
_entity_poly.pdbx_strand_id
1 'polypeptide(L)'
;THMKKILLLLIAVFYGSQLSFAQEQKYDWKNMKPEQRKEVIQKMSPQEKMSLLKQFRENMMVSELDVPQTDQPEFKTLYAEYQEKQNSIKSRFKLSEDYENMSDEEAKKQLNESFEVGQQLLDNRKIYAQKFLKVLKPQQVLQMYQTEGKMRSKILDKKQDGRSNSPQSRRP
;
A
#
# COMPACT_ATOMS: atom_id res chain seq x y z
N THR A 1 -12.27 -41.87 16.52
CA THR A 1 -12.51 -40.60 17.22
C THR A 1 -11.61 -39.45 16.71
N HIS A 2 -10.42 -39.76 16.14
CA HIS A 2 -9.52 -38.71 15.60
C HIS A 2 -10.02 -38.10 14.28
N MET A 3 -10.70 -38.85 13.41
CA MET A 3 -11.20 -38.35 12.15
C MET A 3 -12.34 -37.31 12.32
N LYS A 4 -13.16 -37.44 13.35
CA LYS A 4 -14.23 -36.45 13.64
C LYS A 4 -13.64 -35.08 14.10
N LYS A 5 -12.53 -35.10 14.83
CA LYS A 5 -11.82 -33.86 15.28
C LYS A 5 -11.12 -33.15 14.12
N ILE A 6 -10.57 -33.89 13.17
CA ILE A 6 -9.94 -33.35 11.96
C ILE A 6 -11.01 -32.74 11.03
N LEU A 7 -12.18 -33.39 10.91
CA LEU A 7 -13.27 -32.85 10.11
C LEU A 7 -13.85 -31.56 10.69
N LEU A 8 -13.95 -31.44 12.02
CA LEU A 8 -14.37 -30.22 12.70
C LEU A 8 -13.35 -29.06 12.55
N LEU A 9 -12.05 -29.36 12.56
CA LEU A 9 -11.01 -28.38 12.30
C LEU A 9 -11.02 -27.85 10.86
N LEU A 10 -11.27 -28.72 9.88
CA LEU A 10 -11.42 -28.32 8.48
C LEU A 10 -12.66 -27.46 8.24
N ILE A 11 -13.77 -27.73 8.95
CA ILE A 11 -14.98 -26.91 8.87
C ILE A 11 -14.72 -25.53 9.51
N ALA A 12 -13.98 -25.43 10.61
CA ALA A 12 -13.66 -24.17 11.25
C ALA A 12 -12.75 -23.28 10.37
N VAL A 13 -11.81 -23.87 9.63
CA VAL A 13 -10.97 -23.14 8.67
C VAL A 13 -11.78 -22.66 7.47
N PHE A 14 -12.78 -23.42 7.03
CA PHE A 14 -13.66 -23.02 5.91
C PHE A 14 -14.63 -21.90 6.30
N TYR A 15 -15.10 -21.86 7.56
CA TYR A 15 -15.93 -20.75 8.05
C TYR A 15 -15.15 -19.48 8.35
N GLY A 16 -13.86 -19.58 8.70
CA GLY A 16 -13.00 -18.43 8.94
C GLY A 16 -12.67 -17.62 7.68
N SER A 17 -12.64 -18.26 6.51
CA SER A 17 -12.35 -17.58 5.23
C SER A 17 -13.57 -16.84 4.63
N GLN A 18 -14.79 -17.17 5.04
CA GLN A 18 -16.01 -16.50 4.56
C GLN A 18 -16.22 -15.12 5.23
N LEU A 19 -15.64 -14.90 6.41
CA LEU A 19 -15.75 -13.61 7.11
C LEU A 19 -14.95 -12.47 6.46
N SER A 20 -13.92 -12.82 5.66
CA SER A 20 -13.11 -11.81 4.95
C SER A 20 -13.80 -11.25 3.70
N PHE A 21 -14.72 -12.00 3.09
CA PHE A 21 -15.47 -11.54 1.92
C PHE A 21 -16.69 -10.66 2.26
N ALA A 22 -17.20 -10.76 3.49
CA ALA A 22 -18.39 -9.99 3.92
C ALA A 22 -18.05 -8.51 4.23
N GLN A 23 -16.80 -8.15 4.42
CA GLN A 23 -16.38 -6.76 4.65
C GLN A 23 -16.23 -5.93 3.37
N GLU A 24 -16.09 -6.54 2.20
CA GLU A 24 -15.93 -5.82 0.93
C GLU A 24 -17.20 -5.08 0.45
N GLN A 25 -18.37 -5.44 0.94
CA GLN A 25 -19.67 -4.87 0.51
C GLN A 25 -20.32 -3.91 1.51
N LYS A 26 -19.64 -3.52 2.58
CA LYS A 26 -20.22 -2.67 3.63
C LYS A 26 -20.66 -1.29 3.13
N TYR A 27 -20.06 -0.78 2.05
CA TYR A 27 -20.35 0.57 1.52
C TYR A 27 -20.48 0.54 0.00
N ASP A 28 -21.58 1.09 -0.52
CA ASP A 28 -21.77 1.31 -1.97
C ASP A 28 -21.08 2.60 -2.41
N TRP A 29 -19.76 2.54 -2.56
CA TRP A 29 -18.93 3.69 -2.93
C TRP A 29 -19.32 4.34 -4.26
N LYS A 30 -19.90 3.57 -5.19
CA LYS A 30 -20.26 4.07 -6.53
C LYS A 30 -21.43 5.05 -6.48
N ASN A 31 -22.42 4.77 -5.62
CA ASN A 31 -23.64 5.54 -5.51
C ASN A 31 -23.61 6.59 -4.40
N MET A 32 -22.54 6.62 -3.58
CA MET A 32 -22.37 7.63 -2.53
C MET A 32 -21.95 8.98 -3.09
N LYS A 33 -22.56 10.05 -2.58
CA LYS A 33 -22.12 11.43 -2.82
C LYS A 33 -20.76 11.70 -2.15
N PRO A 34 -19.94 12.63 -2.65
CA PRO A 34 -18.61 12.93 -2.10
C PRO A 34 -18.64 13.23 -0.59
N GLU A 35 -19.62 13.95 -0.10
CA GLU A 35 -19.77 14.29 1.34
C GLU A 35 -20.03 13.04 2.18
N GLN A 36 -20.90 12.15 1.72
CA GLN A 36 -21.18 10.88 2.40
C GLN A 36 -19.94 9.98 2.49
N ARG A 37 -19.15 9.91 1.40
CA ARG A 37 -17.86 9.19 1.39
C ARG A 37 -16.91 9.74 2.45
N LYS A 38 -16.81 11.07 2.54
CA LYS A 38 -15.96 11.76 3.51
C LYS A 38 -16.36 11.43 4.94
N GLU A 39 -17.64 11.48 5.27
CA GLU A 39 -18.15 11.11 6.60
C GLU A 39 -17.86 9.66 6.97
N VAL A 40 -18.10 8.73 6.03
CA VAL A 40 -17.81 7.31 6.25
C VAL A 40 -16.32 7.09 6.52
N ILE A 41 -15.44 7.69 5.72
CA ILE A 41 -13.99 7.58 5.90
C ILE A 41 -13.54 8.18 7.24
N GLN A 42 -14.14 9.31 7.67
CA GLN A 42 -13.80 9.93 8.96
C GLN A 42 -14.12 9.02 10.15
N LYS A 43 -15.21 8.26 10.06
CA LYS A 43 -15.67 7.32 11.12
C LYS A 43 -14.92 5.98 11.13
N MET A 44 -14.13 5.68 10.10
CA MET A 44 -13.36 4.44 10.02
C MET A 44 -12.21 4.42 11.01
N SER A 45 -11.93 3.23 11.57
CA SER A 45 -10.71 2.97 12.32
C SER A 45 -9.46 3.11 11.43
N PRO A 46 -8.26 3.29 12.00
CA PRO A 46 -7.01 3.30 11.22
C PRO A 46 -6.83 2.05 10.36
N GLN A 47 -7.22 0.87 10.87
CA GLN A 47 -7.13 -0.40 10.14
C GLN A 47 -8.10 -0.45 8.95
N GLU A 48 -9.34 0.02 9.14
CA GLU A 48 -10.33 0.11 8.06
C GLU A 48 -9.86 1.08 6.96
N LYS A 49 -9.27 2.23 7.34
CA LYS A 49 -8.69 3.18 6.37
C LYS A 49 -7.54 2.56 5.58
N MET A 50 -6.66 1.81 6.24
CA MET A 50 -5.55 1.10 5.59
C MET A 50 -6.05 0.06 4.60
N SER A 51 -7.06 -0.74 5.00
CA SER A 51 -7.68 -1.74 4.12
C SER A 51 -8.34 -1.10 2.91
N LEU A 52 -9.08 0.01 3.10
CA LEU A 52 -9.71 0.76 2.02
C LEU A 52 -8.67 1.31 1.02
N LEU A 53 -7.57 1.89 1.52
CA LEU A 53 -6.50 2.39 0.68
C LEU A 53 -5.82 1.28 -0.13
N LYS A 54 -5.64 0.10 0.48
CA LYS A 54 -5.10 -1.09 -0.19
C LYS A 54 -6.00 -1.51 -1.35
N GLN A 55 -7.30 -1.68 -1.10
CA GLN A 55 -8.27 -2.06 -2.12
C GLN A 55 -8.36 -1.03 -3.25
N PHE A 56 -8.40 0.25 -2.90
CA PHE A 56 -8.42 1.33 -3.88
C PHE A 56 -7.20 1.31 -4.79
N ARG A 57 -6.01 1.11 -4.22
CA ARG A 57 -4.75 1.03 -4.97
C ARG A 57 -4.73 -0.18 -5.91
N GLU A 58 -5.16 -1.35 -5.42
CA GLU A 58 -5.24 -2.57 -6.21
C GLU A 58 -6.22 -2.42 -7.38
N ASN A 59 -7.41 -1.92 -7.12
CA ASN A 59 -8.43 -1.73 -8.15
C ASN A 59 -8.03 -0.67 -9.18
N MET A 60 -7.40 0.41 -8.74
CA MET A 60 -6.88 1.44 -9.64
C MET A 60 -5.79 0.86 -10.54
N MET A 61 -4.88 0.07 -9.99
CA MET A 61 -3.81 -0.54 -10.79
C MET A 61 -4.35 -1.55 -11.79
N VAL A 62 -5.33 -2.37 -11.40
CA VAL A 62 -6.05 -3.29 -12.30
C VAL A 62 -6.66 -2.54 -13.49
N SER A 63 -7.29 -1.40 -13.22
CA SER A 63 -7.91 -0.55 -14.25
C SER A 63 -6.87 0.12 -15.15
N GLU A 64 -5.80 0.66 -14.57
CA GLU A 64 -4.74 1.34 -15.34
C GLU A 64 -3.96 0.40 -16.26
N LEU A 65 -3.83 -0.87 -15.85
CA LEU A 65 -3.09 -1.87 -16.62
C LEU A 65 -3.97 -2.72 -17.53
N ASP A 66 -5.28 -2.50 -17.53
CA ASP A 66 -6.26 -3.35 -18.26
C ASP A 66 -6.04 -4.85 -17.97
N VAL A 67 -5.88 -5.21 -16.68
CA VAL A 67 -5.65 -6.61 -16.28
C VAL A 67 -6.89 -7.44 -16.61
N PRO A 68 -6.77 -8.52 -17.40
CA PRO A 68 -7.89 -9.41 -17.73
C PRO A 68 -8.55 -9.94 -16.45
N GLN A 69 -9.88 -10.07 -16.46
CA GLN A 69 -10.64 -10.47 -15.27
C GLN A 69 -10.17 -11.81 -14.69
N THR A 70 -9.73 -12.73 -15.54
CA THR A 70 -9.18 -14.04 -15.15
C THR A 70 -7.88 -13.93 -14.35
N ASP A 71 -7.07 -12.89 -14.62
CA ASP A 71 -5.75 -12.71 -14.04
C ASP A 71 -5.76 -11.76 -12.83
N GLN A 72 -6.88 -11.05 -12.61
CA GLN A 72 -7.00 -10.06 -11.52
C GLN A 72 -6.75 -10.65 -10.12
N PRO A 73 -7.27 -11.84 -9.73
CA PRO A 73 -7.02 -12.38 -8.40
C PRO A 73 -5.52 -12.64 -8.14
N GLU A 74 -4.82 -13.23 -9.10
CA GLU A 74 -3.38 -13.50 -9.00
C GLU A 74 -2.59 -12.19 -8.97
N PHE A 75 -2.91 -11.24 -9.86
CA PHE A 75 -2.29 -9.93 -9.87
C PHE A 75 -2.46 -9.19 -8.56
N LYS A 76 -3.68 -9.11 -8.00
CA LYS A 76 -3.96 -8.41 -6.73
C LYS A 76 -3.19 -9.02 -5.57
N THR A 77 -3.12 -10.35 -5.47
CA THR A 77 -2.35 -11.04 -4.45
C THR A 77 -0.87 -10.69 -4.55
N LEU A 78 -0.30 -10.79 -5.74
CA LEU A 78 1.10 -10.47 -5.99
C LEU A 78 1.43 -9.00 -5.75
N TYR A 79 0.53 -8.10 -6.14
CA TYR A 79 0.68 -6.68 -5.92
C TYR A 79 0.62 -6.30 -4.44
N ALA A 80 -0.28 -6.94 -3.68
CA ALA A 80 -0.36 -6.78 -2.23
C ALA A 80 0.93 -7.23 -1.53
N GLU A 81 1.45 -8.39 -1.87
CA GLU A 81 2.73 -8.90 -1.34
C GLU A 81 3.90 -7.94 -1.64
N TYR A 82 3.97 -7.46 -2.86
CA TYR A 82 4.97 -6.48 -3.28
C TYR A 82 4.90 -5.21 -2.44
N GLN A 83 3.71 -4.64 -2.27
CA GLN A 83 3.50 -3.42 -1.48
C GLN A 83 3.83 -3.63 0.00
N GLU A 84 3.45 -4.75 0.58
CA GLU A 84 3.77 -5.10 1.96
C GLU A 84 5.28 -5.20 2.18
N LYS A 85 5.99 -5.87 1.26
CA LYS A 85 7.45 -5.96 1.32
C LYS A 85 8.13 -4.59 1.18
N GLN A 86 7.66 -3.75 0.24
CA GLN A 86 8.13 -2.37 0.11
C GLN A 86 7.94 -1.57 1.40
N ASN A 87 6.78 -1.68 2.02
CA ASN A 87 6.48 -0.98 3.26
C ASN A 87 7.33 -1.49 4.42
N SER A 88 7.54 -2.81 4.52
CA SER A 88 8.41 -3.43 5.52
C SER A 88 9.86 -2.92 5.42
N ILE A 89 10.39 -2.80 4.20
CA ILE A 89 11.74 -2.26 3.98
C ILE A 89 11.81 -0.80 4.43
N LYS A 90 10.84 0.03 4.02
CA LYS A 90 10.80 1.46 4.39
C LYS A 90 10.63 1.69 5.88
N SER A 91 9.87 0.86 6.57
CA SER A 91 9.58 1.02 8.01
C SER A 91 10.79 0.79 8.91
N ARG A 92 11.81 0.09 8.41
CA ARG A 92 13.07 -0.14 9.14
C ARG A 92 14.00 1.06 9.17
N PHE A 93 13.75 2.02 8.30
CA PHE A 93 14.55 3.23 8.19
C PHE A 93 13.75 4.46 8.62
N LYS A 94 14.28 5.16 9.64
CA LYS A 94 13.74 6.44 10.10
C LYS A 94 14.83 7.48 9.95
N LEU A 95 14.66 8.39 8.99
CA LEU A 95 15.54 9.54 8.84
C LEU A 95 15.23 10.56 9.93
N SER A 96 16.25 11.01 10.64
CA SER A 96 16.11 12.20 11.50
C SER A 96 16.05 13.44 10.61
N GLU A 97 15.19 14.40 10.96
CA GLU A 97 15.10 15.70 10.29
C GLU A 97 15.92 16.79 11.02
N ASP A 98 16.54 16.45 12.16
CA ASP A 98 17.34 17.37 12.97
C ASP A 98 18.81 17.35 12.53
N TYR A 99 19.06 17.84 11.34
CA TYR A 99 20.39 17.85 10.74
C TYR A 99 21.38 18.76 11.46
N GLU A 100 20.90 19.84 12.08
CA GLU A 100 21.76 20.86 12.72
C GLU A 100 22.41 20.34 14.01
N ASN A 101 21.72 19.47 14.73
CA ASN A 101 22.19 18.90 15.99
C ASN A 101 22.78 17.48 15.86
N MET A 102 22.86 16.97 14.63
CA MET A 102 23.36 15.63 14.35
C MET A 102 24.90 15.63 14.31
N SER A 103 25.52 14.62 14.96
CA SER A 103 26.97 14.42 14.83
C SER A 103 27.37 13.93 13.43
N ASP A 104 28.61 14.14 13.04
CA ASP A 104 29.15 13.67 11.75
C ASP A 104 29.05 12.14 11.62
N GLU A 105 29.28 11.39 12.71
CA GLU A 105 29.17 9.93 12.73
C GLU A 105 27.73 9.50 12.50
N GLU A 106 26.77 10.15 13.15
CA GLU A 106 25.35 9.87 12.96
C GLU A 106 24.89 10.17 11.54
N ALA A 107 25.31 11.33 11.01
CA ALA A 107 25.00 11.72 9.64
C ALA A 107 25.55 10.70 8.61
N LYS A 108 26.79 10.26 8.77
CA LYS A 108 27.40 9.23 7.92
C LYS A 108 26.66 7.89 8.04
N LYS A 109 26.28 7.49 9.25
CA LYS A 109 25.50 6.25 9.49
C LYS A 109 24.15 6.32 8.77
N GLN A 110 23.38 7.40 8.96
CA GLN A 110 22.08 7.58 8.30
C GLN A 110 22.20 7.64 6.78
N LEU A 111 23.26 8.28 6.26
CA LEU A 111 23.53 8.31 4.82
C LEU A 111 23.73 6.89 4.27
N ASN A 112 24.57 6.08 4.92
CA ASN A 112 24.79 4.67 4.52
C ASN A 112 23.51 3.84 4.62
N GLU A 113 22.76 3.96 5.71
CA GLU A 113 21.48 3.27 5.90
C GLU A 113 20.48 3.66 4.79
N SER A 114 20.47 4.93 4.36
CA SER A 114 19.60 5.39 3.26
C SER A 114 19.94 4.70 1.94
N PHE A 115 21.23 4.50 1.65
CA PHE A 115 21.68 3.76 0.47
C PHE A 115 21.32 2.28 0.54
N GLU A 116 21.49 1.65 1.70
CA GLU A 116 21.10 0.25 1.90
C GLU A 116 19.60 0.05 1.69
N VAL A 117 18.78 0.91 2.27
CA VAL A 117 17.32 0.86 2.06
C VAL A 117 16.96 1.08 0.60
N GLY A 118 17.58 2.07 -0.06
CA GLY A 118 17.41 2.31 -1.49
C GLY A 118 17.73 1.08 -2.33
N GLN A 119 18.84 0.40 -2.01
CA GLN A 119 19.24 -0.83 -2.69
C GLN A 119 18.25 -1.97 -2.44
N GLN A 120 17.80 -2.17 -1.19
CA GLN A 120 16.80 -3.19 -0.87
C GLN A 120 15.47 -2.95 -1.57
N LEU A 121 15.02 -1.69 -1.69
CA LEU A 121 13.81 -1.34 -2.43
C LEU A 121 13.95 -1.63 -3.92
N LEU A 122 15.12 -1.35 -4.50
CA LEU A 122 15.41 -1.67 -5.90
C LEU A 122 15.44 -3.18 -6.13
N ASP A 123 16.11 -3.93 -5.27
CA ASP A 123 16.19 -5.39 -5.37
C ASP A 123 14.82 -6.04 -5.25
N ASN A 124 13.98 -5.55 -4.32
CA ASN A 124 12.60 -5.99 -4.20
C ASN A 124 11.80 -5.73 -5.49
N ARG A 125 11.95 -4.55 -6.11
CA ARG A 125 11.33 -4.24 -7.41
C ARG A 125 11.77 -5.22 -8.50
N LYS A 126 13.06 -5.54 -8.58
CA LYS A 126 13.59 -6.49 -9.56
C LYS A 126 13.03 -7.90 -9.36
N ILE A 127 12.98 -8.38 -8.11
CA ILE A 127 12.43 -9.69 -7.77
C ILE A 127 10.95 -9.77 -8.17
N TYR A 128 10.16 -8.79 -7.78
CA TYR A 128 8.73 -8.77 -8.09
C TYR A 128 8.45 -8.51 -9.58
N ALA A 129 9.29 -7.76 -10.27
CA ALA A 129 9.18 -7.61 -11.73
C ALA A 129 9.20 -8.97 -12.44
N GLN A 130 10.09 -9.88 -12.03
CA GLN A 130 10.13 -11.24 -12.58
C GLN A 130 8.86 -12.05 -12.27
N LYS A 131 8.27 -11.84 -11.09
CA LYS A 131 6.99 -12.47 -10.73
C LYS A 131 5.84 -11.88 -11.54
N PHE A 132 5.77 -10.56 -11.68
CA PHE A 132 4.75 -9.88 -12.48
C PHE A 132 4.80 -10.26 -13.96
N LEU A 133 5.97 -10.47 -14.51
CA LEU A 133 6.12 -10.92 -15.91
C LEU A 133 5.52 -12.30 -16.22
N LYS A 134 5.15 -13.06 -15.18
CA LYS A 134 4.40 -14.33 -15.33
C LYS A 134 2.90 -14.11 -15.49
N VAL A 135 2.39 -12.95 -15.06
CA VAL A 135 0.96 -12.60 -15.04
C VAL A 135 0.65 -11.48 -16.03
N LEU A 136 1.59 -10.56 -16.25
CA LEU A 136 1.45 -9.37 -17.06
C LEU A 136 2.43 -9.35 -18.23
N LYS A 137 2.08 -8.60 -19.26
CA LYS A 137 3.02 -8.28 -20.36
C LYS A 137 4.11 -7.32 -19.86
N PRO A 138 5.32 -7.34 -20.46
CA PRO A 138 6.40 -6.42 -20.05
C PRO A 138 6.00 -4.94 -20.06
N GLN A 139 5.17 -4.53 -21.02
CA GLN A 139 4.66 -3.17 -21.13
C GLN A 139 3.79 -2.78 -19.91
N GLN A 140 2.95 -3.72 -19.44
CA GLN A 140 2.10 -3.51 -18.26
C GLN A 140 2.95 -3.43 -16.98
N VAL A 141 4.01 -4.24 -16.84
CA VAL A 141 4.94 -4.15 -15.70
C VAL A 141 5.65 -2.80 -15.68
N LEU A 142 6.13 -2.33 -16.83
CA LEU A 142 6.73 -1.01 -16.95
C LEU A 142 5.74 0.11 -16.58
N GLN A 143 4.52 0.05 -17.11
CA GLN A 143 3.44 1.00 -16.81
C GLN A 143 3.09 0.99 -15.32
N MET A 144 3.05 -0.17 -14.67
CA MET A 144 2.80 -0.30 -13.23
C MET A 144 3.80 0.52 -12.40
N TYR A 145 5.10 0.36 -12.67
CA TYR A 145 6.13 1.10 -11.94
C TYR A 145 6.11 2.61 -12.23
N GLN A 146 5.77 3.00 -13.46
CA GLN A 146 5.57 4.42 -13.80
C GLN A 146 4.36 5.02 -13.08
N THR A 147 3.24 4.28 -13.04
CA THR A 147 2.02 4.70 -12.35
C THR A 147 2.25 4.85 -10.84
N GLU A 148 3.00 3.94 -10.22
CA GLU A 148 3.41 4.07 -8.81
C GLU A 148 4.23 5.33 -8.55
N GLY A 149 5.15 5.67 -9.44
CA GLY A 149 5.93 6.90 -9.36
C GLY A 149 5.05 8.15 -9.40
N LYS A 150 4.12 8.21 -10.32
CA LYS A 150 3.15 9.32 -10.46
C LYS A 150 2.22 9.46 -9.25
N MET A 151 1.75 8.34 -8.69
CA MET A 151 0.92 8.37 -7.47
C MET A 151 1.70 8.95 -6.28
N ARG A 152 2.95 8.56 -6.13
CA ARG A 152 3.83 9.07 -5.06
C ARG A 152 4.04 10.58 -5.19
N SER A 153 4.33 11.07 -6.39
CA SER A 153 4.48 12.49 -6.68
C SER A 153 3.22 13.28 -6.30
N LYS A 154 2.05 12.86 -6.76
CA LYS A 154 0.78 13.51 -6.43
C LYS A 154 0.47 13.57 -4.93
N ILE A 155 0.87 12.54 -4.16
CA ILE A 155 0.68 12.52 -2.70
C ILE A 155 1.63 13.53 -2.03
N LEU A 156 2.86 13.66 -2.51
CA LEU A 156 3.83 14.61 -1.99
C LEU A 156 3.41 16.04 -2.29
N ASP A 157 2.96 16.32 -3.51
CA ASP A 157 2.48 17.66 -3.91
C ASP A 157 1.31 18.12 -3.03
N LYS A 158 0.32 17.24 -2.79
CA LYS A 158 -0.81 17.55 -1.89
C LYS A 158 -0.39 17.79 -0.44
N LYS A 159 0.66 17.14 0.05
CA LYS A 159 1.18 17.40 1.40
C LYS A 159 1.85 18.76 1.50
N GLN A 160 2.51 19.22 0.44
CA GLN A 160 3.12 20.56 0.40
C GLN A 160 2.05 21.65 0.35
N ASP A 161 1.02 21.51 -0.48
CA ASP A 161 -0.10 22.44 -0.56
C ASP A 161 -0.88 22.55 0.77
N GLY A 162 -1.06 21.43 1.48
CA GLY A 162 -1.70 21.42 2.79
C GLY A 162 -0.86 22.08 3.91
N ARG A 163 0.46 22.13 3.79
CA ARG A 163 1.35 22.83 4.73
C ARG A 163 1.39 24.32 4.48
N SER A 164 1.27 24.79 3.25
CA SER A 164 1.27 26.21 2.90
C SER A 164 0.01 26.94 3.33
N ASN A 165 -1.08 26.24 3.62
CA ASN A 165 -2.36 26.81 4.09
C ASN A 165 -2.53 26.83 5.62
N SER A 166 -1.52 26.53 6.42
CA SER A 166 -1.55 26.78 7.86
C SER A 166 -1.44 28.27 8.12
N PRO A 167 -2.39 28.90 8.85
CA PRO A 167 -2.28 30.32 9.17
C PRO A 167 -1.02 30.52 10.02
N GLN A 168 -0.07 31.26 9.47
CA GLN A 168 1.03 31.79 10.27
C GLN A 168 0.40 32.60 11.42
N SER A 169 0.49 32.09 12.63
CA SER A 169 0.19 32.87 13.81
C SER A 169 1.16 34.07 13.84
N ARG A 170 0.67 35.21 13.43
CA ARG A 170 1.35 36.49 13.71
C ARG A 170 1.46 36.59 15.22
N ARG A 171 2.69 36.40 15.73
CA ARG A 171 3.01 36.87 17.09
C ARG A 171 3.24 38.37 17.01
N PRO A 172 2.72 39.11 17.98
CA PRO A 172 2.91 40.56 18.11
C PRO A 172 4.37 40.91 18.47
#